data_0c989fc3025895d3137047413a54073b
#
_entry.id   0c989fc3025895d3137047413a54073b
#
_cell.length_a   1.000
_cell.length_b   1.000
_cell.length_c   1.000
_cell.angle_alpha   90.00
_cell.angle_beta   90.00
_cell.angle_gamma   90.00
#
_symmetry.space_group_name_H-M   'P 1'
#
loop_
_entity.id
_entity.type
_entity.pdbx_description
1 polymer ?
#
loop_
_entity_poly.entity_id
_entity_poly.type
_entity_poly.pdbx_seq_one_letter_code
_entity_poly.pdbx_strand_id
1 'polypeptide(L)'
;MVLVRTNVTETVYDRLVNNEEVEAITNFDKVGFQEPYQFLKELSGFDNFFFGLAAESRFAEELNSLCSTSTQANSVELLLDIPAEEIVATEYYQFTDLIFYTKCEVDDEISDRLREYMIEHKDSYNFDSSDHEIIQVIYRSIKPEYILEVN
;
A
#
# COMPACT_ATOMS: atom_id res chain seq x y z
N MET A 1 5.88 13.11 8.95
CA MET A 1 4.66 12.92 8.14
C MET A 1 5.03 12.45 6.75
N VAL A 2 4.26 11.55 6.19
CA VAL A 2 4.52 10.97 4.87
C VAL A 2 3.33 11.25 3.96
N LEU A 3 3.59 11.79 2.78
CA LEU A 3 2.54 12.00 1.77
C LEU A 3 2.28 10.69 1.05
N VAL A 4 1.02 10.29 0.99
CA VAL A 4 0.60 9.01 0.41
C VAL A 4 -0.54 9.24 -0.57
N ARG A 5 -0.41 8.68 -1.78
CA ARG A 5 -1.50 8.60 -2.74
C ARG A 5 -2.19 7.26 -2.60
N THR A 6 -3.49 7.28 -2.52
CA THR A 6 -4.28 6.05 -2.39
C THR A 6 -5.62 6.17 -3.11
N ASN A 7 -6.26 5.04 -3.29
CA ASN A 7 -7.62 4.95 -3.80
C ASN A 7 -8.49 4.28 -2.76
N VAL A 8 -9.64 4.88 -2.47
CA VAL A 8 -10.62 4.32 -1.55
C VAL A 8 -11.97 4.17 -2.26
N THR A 9 -12.82 3.32 -1.71
CA THR A 9 -14.20 3.20 -2.21
C THR A 9 -15.01 4.44 -1.86
N GLU A 10 -16.08 4.70 -2.59
CA GLU A 10 -17.00 5.77 -2.25
C GLU A 10 -17.56 5.62 -0.84
N THR A 11 -17.83 4.40 -0.41
CA THR A 11 -18.31 4.13 0.95
C THR A 11 -17.32 4.59 2.01
N VAL A 12 -16.03 4.30 1.82
CA VAL A 12 -14.98 4.76 2.73
C VAL A 12 -14.90 6.29 2.70
N TYR A 13 -14.93 6.88 1.50
CA TYR A 13 -14.87 8.33 1.36
C TYR A 13 -16.05 9.03 2.05
N ASP A 14 -17.25 8.51 1.89
CA ASP A 14 -18.44 9.08 2.53
C ASP A 14 -18.31 9.08 4.06
N ARG A 15 -17.76 8.03 4.63
CA ARG A 15 -17.51 7.97 6.08
C ARG A 15 -16.47 9.01 6.52
N LEU A 16 -15.41 9.19 5.75
CA LEU A 16 -14.38 10.19 6.02
C LEU A 16 -14.95 11.62 5.96
N VAL A 17 -15.81 11.89 4.97
CA VAL A 17 -16.49 13.20 4.85
C VAL A 17 -17.41 13.46 6.05
N ASN A 18 -17.98 12.39 6.63
CA ASN A 18 -18.79 12.48 7.85
C ASN A 18 -17.95 12.50 9.13
N ASN A 19 -16.67 12.77 9.00
CA ASN A 19 -15.73 12.92 10.12
C ASN A 19 -15.51 11.63 10.92
N GLU A 20 -15.57 10.47 10.26
CA GLU A 20 -15.28 9.19 10.87
C GLU A 20 -13.87 8.72 10.51
N GLU A 21 -13.15 8.15 11.49
CA GLU A 21 -11.94 7.38 11.22
C GLU A 21 -12.36 6.03 10.64
N VAL A 22 -11.73 5.63 9.54
CA VAL A 22 -12.04 4.37 8.87
C VAL A 22 -10.89 3.40 9.01
N GLU A 23 -11.16 2.25 9.65
CA GLU A 23 -10.19 1.16 9.72
C GLU A 23 -10.30 0.29 8.48
N ALA A 24 -9.16 -0.26 8.04
CA ALA A 24 -9.12 -1.14 6.90
C ALA A 24 -9.85 -2.45 7.19
N ILE A 25 -10.62 -2.89 6.21
CA ILE A 25 -11.20 -4.24 6.17
C ILE A 25 -10.60 -4.89 4.94
N THR A 26 -9.73 -5.88 5.16
CA THR A 26 -9.03 -6.51 4.07
C THR A 26 -9.62 -7.88 3.80
N ASN A 27 -10.01 -8.12 2.56
CA ASN A 27 -10.50 -9.42 2.12
C ASN A 27 -9.58 -9.92 1.00
N PHE A 28 -8.69 -10.86 1.34
CA PHE A 28 -7.69 -11.41 0.41
C PHE A 28 -8.04 -12.86 0.04
N ASP A 29 -9.27 -13.09 -0.35
CA ASP A 29 -9.75 -14.43 -0.71
C ASP A 29 -9.28 -14.90 -2.09
N LYS A 30 -8.59 -14.05 -2.85
CA LYS A 30 -8.11 -14.41 -4.18
C LYS A 30 -6.94 -15.39 -4.09
N VAL A 31 -7.06 -16.48 -4.84
CA VAL A 31 -5.99 -17.46 -4.98
C VAL A 31 -4.71 -16.78 -5.50
N GLY A 32 -3.58 -17.09 -4.89
CA GLY A 32 -2.27 -16.54 -5.26
C GLY A 32 -1.88 -15.26 -4.52
N PHE A 33 -2.81 -14.62 -3.82
CA PHE A 33 -2.53 -13.40 -3.06
C PHE A 33 -2.41 -13.63 -1.56
N GLN A 34 -2.89 -14.76 -1.06
CA GLN A 34 -2.94 -15.03 0.38
C GLN A 34 -1.57 -15.04 1.05
N GLU A 35 -0.58 -15.72 0.47
CA GLU A 35 0.77 -15.79 1.04
C GLU A 35 1.49 -14.44 1.05
N PRO A 36 1.50 -13.64 -0.05
CA PRO A 36 2.08 -12.31 -0.03
C PRO A 36 1.43 -11.38 0.99
N TYR A 37 0.12 -11.43 1.12
CA TYR A 37 -0.59 -10.61 2.10
C TYR A 37 -0.34 -11.08 3.53
N GLN A 38 -0.25 -12.39 3.75
CA GLN A 38 0.14 -12.93 5.04
C GLN A 38 1.54 -12.45 5.43
N PHE A 39 2.45 -12.38 4.46
CA PHE A 39 3.77 -11.82 4.67
C PHE A 39 3.70 -10.35 5.12
N LEU A 40 2.86 -9.53 4.47
CA LEU A 40 2.69 -8.13 4.87
C LEU A 40 2.11 -8.00 6.28
N LYS A 41 1.19 -8.88 6.68
CA LYS A 41 0.68 -8.91 8.05
C LYS A 41 1.79 -9.20 9.05
N GLU A 42 2.64 -10.15 8.76
CA GLU A 42 3.78 -10.51 9.62
C GLU A 42 4.80 -9.38 9.68
N LEU A 43 5.11 -8.76 8.54
CA LEU A 43 6.06 -7.66 8.45
C LEU A 43 5.61 -6.44 9.25
N SER A 44 4.34 -6.11 9.18
CA SER A 44 3.77 -4.89 9.77
C SER A 44 3.19 -5.09 11.17
N GLY A 45 2.74 -6.29 11.49
CA GLY A 45 1.94 -6.54 12.68
C GLY A 45 0.48 -6.08 12.56
N PHE A 46 0.05 -5.68 11.37
CA PHE A 46 -1.32 -5.24 11.11
C PHE A 46 -2.19 -6.43 10.71
N ASP A 47 -3.39 -6.55 11.28
CA ASP A 47 -4.36 -7.57 10.86
C ASP A 47 -5.01 -7.20 9.52
N ASN A 48 -5.31 -5.93 9.33
CA ASN A 48 -5.87 -5.37 8.11
C ASN A 48 -5.16 -4.06 7.78
N PHE A 49 -5.09 -3.71 6.51
CA PHE A 49 -4.40 -2.50 6.09
C PHE A 49 -4.91 -1.99 4.75
N PHE A 50 -4.75 -0.67 4.56
CA PHE A 50 -4.88 -0.02 3.27
C PHE A 50 -3.55 -0.03 2.55
N PHE A 51 -3.60 0.06 1.24
CA PHE A 51 -2.43 0.28 0.38
C PHE A 51 -2.39 1.70 -0.15
N GLY A 52 -1.19 2.22 -0.29
CA GLY A 52 -0.94 3.47 -0.99
C GLY A 52 0.47 3.49 -1.55
N LEU A 53 0.80 4.57 -2.24
CA LEU A 53 2.14 4.83 -2.75
C LEU A 53 2.64 6.12 -2.11
N ALA A 54 3.89 6.12 -1.65
CA ALA A 54 4.51 7.36 -1.19
C ALA A 54 4.48 8.36 -2.34
N ALA A 55 3.91 9.55 -2.12
CA ALA A 55 3.60 10.49 -3.19
C ALA A 55 4.84 10.99 -3.93
N GLU A 56 5.97 11.04 -3.25
CA GLU A 56 7.25 11.43 -3.84
C GLU A 56 7.95 10.27 -4.56
N SER A 57 7.34 9.08 -4.57
CA SER A 57 7.86 7.95 -5.33
C SER A 57 7.78 8.21 -6.82
N ARG A 58 8.71 7.61 -7.55
CA ARG A 58 8.71 7.66 -9.00
C ARG A 58 7.39 7.10 -9.57
N PHE A 59 6.75 7.86 -10.45
CA PHE A 59 5.49 7.47 -11.11
C PHE A 59 4.31 7.20 -10.17
N ALA A 60 4.35 7.70 -8.92
CA ALA A 60 3.30 7.45 -7.95
C ALA A 60 1.91 7.88 -8.42
N GLU A 61 1.81 9.04 -9.03
CA GLU A 61 0.54 9.57 -9.53
C GLU A 61 -0.02 8.70 -10.65
N GLU A 62 0.80 8.35 -11.63
CA GLU A 62 0.41 7.52 -12.77
C GLU A 62 0.00 6.11 -12.34
N LEU A 63 0.78 5.50 -11.45
CA LEU A 63 0.47 4.16 -10.96
C LEU A 63 -0.79 4.16 -10.11
N ASN A 64 -1.00 5.17 -9.28
CA ASN A 64 -2.21 5.27 -8.46
C ASN A 64 -3.45 5.41 -9.34
N SER A 65 -3.38 6.20 -10.41
CA SER A 65 -4.47 6.35 -11.37
C SER A 65 -4.76 5.05 -12.12
N LEU A 66 -3.74 4.30 -12.50
CA LEU A 66 -3.91 2.99 -13.14
C LEU A 66 -4.59 1.98 -12.22
N CYS A 67 -4.22 1.95 -10.95
CA CYS A 67 -4.87 1.10 -9.96
C CYS A 67 -6.35 1.47 -9.79
N SER A 68 -6.68 2.76 -9.81
CA SER A 68 -8.06 3.25 -9.74
C SER A 68 -8.91 2.71 -10.89
N THR A 69 -8.40 2.76 -12.13
CA THR A 69 -9.16 2.33 -13.30
C THR A 69 -9.28 0.81 -13.43
N SER A 70 -8.31 0.06 -12.90
CA SER A 70 -8.28 -1.39 -13.06
C SER A 70 -9.05 -2.15 -11.98
N THR A 71 -9.26 -1.57 -10.81
CA THR A 71 -9.79 -2.29 -9.64
C THR A 71 -11.23 -1.96 -9.29
N GLN A 72 -11.67 -0.71 -9.49
CA GLN A 72 -13.03 -0.30 -9.09
C GLN A 72 -13.53 0.88 -9.92
N ALA A 73 -14.75 0.73 -10.45
CA ALA A 73 -15.41 1.78 -11.23
C ALA A 73 -15.72 3.04 -10.40
N ASN A 74 -15.84 2.92 -9.05
CA ASN A 74 -16.25 3.98 -8.14
C ASN A 74 -15.23 4.18 -7.02
N SER A 75 -14.00 4.47 -7.39
CA SER A 75 -12.97 4.81 -6.41
C SER A 75 -12.72 6.31 -6.37
N VAL A 76 -12.28 6.79 -5.22
CA VAL A 76 -11.88 8.17 -5.00
C VAL A 76 -10.38 8.20 -4.72
N GLU A 77 -9.65 9.02 -5.47
CA GLU A 77 -8.23 9.21 -5.25
C GLU A 77 -8.01 10.25 -4.14
N LEU A 78 -7.17 9.92 -3.18
CA LEU A 78 -6.83 10.78 -2.06
C LEU A 78 -5.32 11.02 -2.00
N LEU A 79 -4.95 12.23 -1.63
CA LEU A 79 -3.62 12.54 -1.14
C LEU A 79 -3.70 12.69 0.37
N LEU A 80 -2.96 11.86 1.09
CA LEU A 80 -2.98 11.80 2.55
C LEU A 80 -1.64 12.24 3.12
N ASP A 81 -1.69 12.81 4.31
CA ASP A 81 -0.51 13.09 5.13
C ASP A 81 -0.59 12.21 6.38
N ILE A 82 0.20 11.14 6.41
CA ILE A 82 0.13 10.12 7.45
C ILE A 82 1.40 10.15 8.31
N PRO A 83 1.27 10.08 9.64
CA PRO A 83 2.46 9.94 10.50
C PRO A 83 3.32 8.74 10.10
N ALA A 84 4.63 8.94 10.02
CA ALA A 84 5.56 7.89 9.59
C ALA A 84 5.49 6.64 10.46
N GLU A 85 5.21 6.80 11.75
CA GLU A 85 5.09 5.68 12.70
C GLU A 85 3.87 4.79 12.48
N GLU A 86 2.91 5.24 11.66
CA GLU A 86 1.69 4.48 11.36
C GLU A 86 1.78 3.69 10.05
N ILE A 87 2.88 3.83 9.32
CA ILE A 87 3.04 3.14 8.04
C ILE A 87 4.17 2.11 8.08
N VAL A 88 4.04 1.10 7.22
CA VAL A 88 5.12 0.17 6.90
C VAL A 88 5.32 0.18 5.39
N ALA A 89 6.56 0.25 4.96
CA ALA A 89 6.90 0.43 3.56
C ALA A 89 7.54 -0.81 2.95
N THR A 90 7.26 -1.03 1.68
CA THR A 90 7.95 -2.01 0.84
C THR A 90 8.25 -1.37 -0.50
N GLU A 91 9.21 -1.93 -1.24
CA GLU A 91 9.42 -1.50 -2.61
C GLU A 91 8.39 -2.19 -3.52
N TYR A 92 7.72 -1.41 -4.36
CA TYR A 92 6.57 -1.85 -5.14
C TYR A 92 6.89 -3.06 -6.04
N TYR A 93 8.00 -3.01 -6.76
CA TYR A 93 8.37 -4.09 -7.67
C TYR A 93 8.77 -5.37 -6.93
N GLN A 94 9.41 -5.25 -5.78
CA GLN A 94 9.76 -6.41 -4.96
C GLN A 94 8.49 -7.13 -4.49
N PHE A 95 7.50 -6.39 -4.05
CA PHE A 95 6.24 -6.99 -3.62
C PHE A 95 5.46 -7.57 -4.81
N THR A 96 5.45 -6.89 -5.94
CA THR A 96 4.80 -7.39 -7.17
C THR A 96 5.47 -8.68 -7.65
N ASP A 97 6.78 -8.74 -7.60
CA ASP A 97 7.54 -9.96 -7.94
C ASP A 97 7.22 -11.09 -6.97
N LEU A 98 7.09 -10.80 -5.68
CA LEU A 98 6.68 -11.81 -4.70
C LEU A 98 5.33 -12.41 -5.05
N ILE A 99 4.35 -11.60 -5.41
CA ILE A 99 3.03 -12.07 -5.86
C ILE A 99 3.20 -12.98 -7.08
N PHE A 100 3.96 -12.55 -8.06
CA PHE A 100 4.16 -13.31 -9.30
C PHE A 100 4.80 -14.67 -9.04
N TYR A 101 5.90 -14.73 -8.30
CA TYR A 101 6.60 -15.99 -8.03
C TYR A 101 5.80 -16.93 -7.14
N THR A 102 5.06 -16.40 -6.17
CA THR A 102 4.15 -17.21 -5.34
C THR A 102 3.03 -17.81 -6.17
N LYS A 103 2.42 -17.02 -7.05
CA LYS A 103 1.31 -17.45 -7.90
C LYS A 103 1.74 -18.51 -8.91
N CYS A 104 2.93 -18.37 -9.47
CA CYS A 104 3.44 -19.29 -10.48
C CYS A 104 4.08 -20.55 -9.89
N GLU A 105 4.32 -20.60 -8.58
CA GLU A 105 4.99 -21.70 -7.87
C GLU A 105 6.34 -22.07 -8.50
N VAL A 106 7.07 -21.08 -9.04
CA VAL A 106 8.24 -21.35 -9.87
C VAL A 106 9.51 -21.56 -9.07
N ASP A 107 9.68 -20.83 -7.95
CA ASP A 107 10.92 -20.88 -7.18
C ASP A 107 10.75 -20.30 -5.78
N ASP A 108 10.72 -21.18 -4.77
CA ASP A 108 10.61 -20.80 -3.37
C ASP A 108 11.84 -20.01 -2.88
N GLU A 109 13.02 -20.29 -3.44
CA GLU A 109 14.25 -19.57 -3.08
C GLU A 109 14.18 -18.10 -3.46
N ILE A 110 13.63 -17.77 -4.65
CA ILE A 110 13.44 -16.39 -5.07
C ILE A 110 12.45 -15.69 -4.17
N SER A 111 11.33 -16.34 -3.83
CA SER A 111 10.34 -15.79 -2.92
C SER A 111 10.92 -15.50 -1.54
N ASP A 112 11.74 -16.40 -1.02
CA ASP A 112 12.41 -16.23 0.28
C ASP A 112 13.38 -15.04 0.26
N ARG A 113 14.15 -14.87 -0.83
CA ARG A 113 15.05 -13.73 -1.00
C ARG A 113 14.33 -12.41 -1.07
N LEU A 114 13.17 -12.38 -1.75
CA LEU A 114 12.33 -11.17 -1.82
C LEU A 114 11.82 -10.79 -0.44
N ARG A 115 11.36 -11.77 0.35
CA ARG A 115 10.91 -11.52 1.73
C ARG A 115 12.05 -11.00 2.61
N GLU A 116 13.22 -11.61 2.54
CA GLU A 116 14.40 -11.17 3.30
C GLU A 116 14.79 -9.75 2.93
N TYR A 117 14.79 -9.41 1.65
CA TYR A 117 15.09 -8.05 1.18
C TYR A 117 14.12 -7.04 1.78
N MET A 118 12.82 -7.32 1.72
CA MET A 118 11.80 -6.40 2.24
C MET A 118 11.91 -6.24 3.77
N ILE A 119 12.23 -7.32 4.49
CA ILE A 119 12.45 -7.24 5.94
C ILE A 119 13.65 -6.35 6.27
N GLU A 120 14.76 -6.52 5.56
CA GLU A 120 15.99 -5.76 5.81
C GLU A 120 15.82 -4.27 5.52
N HIS A 121 15.01 -3.91 4.53
CA HIS A 121 14.90 -2.53 4.04
C HIS A 121 13.67 -1.77 4.53
N LYS A 122 12.81 -2.39 5.34
CA LYS A 122 11.52 -1.78 5.75
C LYS A 122 11.64 -0.41 6.43
N ASP A 123 12.75 -0.16 7.12
CA ASP A 123 12.97 1.08 7.86
C ASP A 123 13.98 2.03 7.16
N SER A 124 14.42 1.68 5.96
CA SER A 124 15.49 2.41 5.26
C SER A 124 15.01 3.32 4.13
N TYR A 125 13.70 3.38 3.86
CA TYR A 125 13.17 4.17 2.76
C TYR A 125 13.16 5.66 3.06
N ASN A 126 13.59 6.46 2.08
CA ASN A 126 13.51 7.90 2.13
C ASN A 126 12.25 8.37 1.38
N PHE A 127 11.22 8.77 2.13
CA PHE A 127 9.95 9.19 1.57
C PHE A 127 9.99 10.57 0.90
N ASP A 128 11.05 11.34 1.15
CA ASP A 128 11.21 12.68 0.59
C ASP A 128 11.96 12.69 -0.75
N SER A 129 12.39 11.53 -1.22
CA SER A 129 13.17 11.40 -2.44
C SER A 129 12.38 10.68 -3.53
N SER A 130 12.26 11.31 -4.69
CA SER A 130 11.61 10.75 -5.88
C SER A 130 12.53 9.90 -6.74
N ASP A 131 13.79 9.73 -6.36
CA ASP A 131 14.86 9.44 -7.32
C ASP A 131 14.83 8.05 -7.95
N HIS A 132 14.51 6.98 -7.25
CA HIS A 132 14.77 5.65 -7.82
C HIS A 132 13.80 4.55 -7.43
N GLU A 133 12.95 4.74 -6.45
CA GLU A 133 12.13 3.66 -5.93
C GLU A 133 10.65 4.01 -5.94
N ILE A 134 9.84 3.01 -6.23
CA ILE A 134 8.39 3.12 -6.06
C ILE A 134 8.09 2.50 -4.70
N ILE A 135 7.80 3.35 -3.73
CA ILE A 135 7.59 2.93 -2.35
C ILE A 135 6.09 2.71 -2.13
N GLN A 136 5.74 1.44 -1.90
CA GLN A 136 4.40 1.05 -1.49
C GLN A 136 4.32 1.15 0.03
N VAL A 137 3.24 1.69 0.53
CA VAL A 137 3.02 1.80 1.97
C VAL A 137 1.73 1.10 2.37
N ILE A 138 1.71 0.55 3.58
CA ILE A 138 0.50 -0.01 4.18
C ILE A 138 0.26 0.67 5.53
N TYR A 139 -1.01 0.84 5.88
CA TYR A 139 -1.43 1.54 7.09
C TYR A 139 -2.83 1.04 7.51
N ARG A 140 -3.12 1.07 8.83
CA ARG A 140 -4.32 0.44 9.38
C ARG A 140 -5.59 1.26 9.21
N SER A 141 -5.48 2.57 9.25
CA SER A 141 -6.66 3.44 9.25
C SER A 141 -6.39 4.75 8.54
N ILE A 142 -7.47 5.40 8.13
CA ILE A 142 -7.44 6.76 7.60
C ILE A 142 -8.28 7.64 8.53
N LYS A 143 -7.67 8.70 9.04
CA LYS A 143 -8.37 9.74 9.78
C LYS A 143 -8.75 10.88 8.85
N PRO A 144 -9.90 11.52 9.03
CA PRO A 144 -10.31 12.64 8.18
C PRO A 144 -9.27 13.74 8.07
N GLU A 145 -8.55 14.04 9.16
CA GLU A 145 -7.52 15.06 9.16
C GLU A 145 -6.29 14.73 8.30
N TYR A 146 -6.13 13.48 7.86
CA TYR A 146 -5.02 13.10 6.96
C TYR A 146 -5.26 13.57 5.53
N ILE A 147 -6.49 13.87 5.14
CA ILE A 147 -6.83 14.20 3.76
C ILE A 147 -6.32 15.60 3.42
N LEU A 148 -5.43 15.68 2.42
CA LEU A 148 -4.94 16.94 1.88
C LEU A 148 -5.65 17.33 0.59
N GLU A 149 -5.86 16.35 -0.30
CA GLU A 149 -6.49 16.56 -1.60
C GLU A 149 -7.40 15.38 -1.95
N VAL A 150 -8.47 15.69 -2.67
CA VAL A 150 -9.42 14.73 -3.23
C VAL A 150 -9.47 14.94 -4.73
N ASN A 151 -9.31 13.86 -5.50
CA ASN A 151 -9.37 13.91 -6.98
C ASN A 151 -10.53 13.11 -7.53
#